data_71a4177e9e06b36535808e57cbe72ef2
#
_entry.id   71a4177e9e06b36535808e57cbe72ef2
#
_cell.length_a   1.000
_cell.length_b   1.000
_cell.length_c   1.000
_cell.angle_alpha   90.00
_cell.angle_beta   90.00
_cell.angle_gamma   90.00
#
_symmetry.space_group_name_H-M   'P 1'
#
loop_
_entity.id
_entity.type
_entity.pdbx_description
1 polymer ?
#
loop_
_entity_poly.entity_id
_entity_poly.type
_entity_poly.pdbx_seq_one_letter_code
_entity_poly.pdbx_strand_id
1 'polypeptide(L)' 'MKDEDNAVKRTEEGFIIEREGRSPVVYKGIINDLKILRDGYIVEVFVNGGEEIYTALL' A
#
# COMPACT_ATOMS: atom_id res chain seq x y z
N MET A 1 0.64 8.87 -10.01
CA MET A 1 0.73 8.15 -8.75
C MET A 1 0.81 9.11 -7.58
N LYS A 2 0.26 8.72 -6.48
CA LYS A 2 0.28 9.49 -5.24
C LYS A 2 1.12 8.78 -4.20
N ASP A 3 1.42 9.44 -3.11
CA ASP A 3 2.13 8.83 -1.99
C ASP A 3 1.20 8.59 -0.80
N GLU A 4 -0.11 8.74 -0.99
CA GLU A 4 -1.10 8.44 0.03
C GLU A 4 -2.44 8.05 -0.59
N ASP A 5 -3.23 7.26 0.14
CA ASP A 5 -4.55 6.82 -0.25
C ASP A 5 -5.31 6.46 1.03
N ASN A 6 -6.64 6.56 0.99
CA ASN A 6 -7.48 6.28 2.16
C ASN A 6 -7.35 4.84 2.65
N ALA A 7 -7.12 3.91 1.73
CA ALA A 7 -7.00 2.50 2.09
C ALA A 7 -5.60 2.11 2.58
N VAL A 8 -4.61 2.93 2.29
CA VAL A 8 -3.21 2.64 2.66
C VAL A 8 -2.79 3.55 3.80
N LYS A 9 -2.40 2.94 4.91
CA LYS A 9 -1.97 3.68 6.09
C LYS A 9 -0.54 3.35 6.46
N ARG A 10 0.26 4.38 6.69
CA ARG A 10 1.65 4.20 7.14
C ARG A 10 1.66 3.77 8.59
N THR A 11 2.56 2.86 8.92
CA THR A 11 2.77 2.42 10.30
C THR A 11 4.24 2.61 10.64
N GLU A 12 4.60 2.42 11.90
CA GLU A 12 6.00 2.54 12.32
C GLU A 12 6.89 1.50 11.64
N GLU A 13 6.32 0.34 11.31
CA GLU A 13 7.07 -0.76 10.74
C GLU A 13 6.94 -0.86 9.22
N GLY A 14 6.01 -0.14 8.60
CA GLY A 14 5.78 -0.23 7.18
C GLY A 14 4.45 0.40 6.77
N PHE A 15 3.54 -0.39 6.25
CA PHE A 15 2.20 0.08 5.92
C PHE A 15 1.19 -1.04 6.02
N ILE A 16 -0.08 -0.65 6.02
CA ILE A 16 -1.20 -1.59 6.02
C ILE A 16 -2.20 -1.13 4.95
N ILE A 17 -2.73 -2.08 4.18
CA ILE A 17 -3.80 -1.80 3.23
C ILE A 17 -5.07 -2.34 3.86
N GLU A 18 -5.97 -1.42 4.22
CA GLU A 18 -7.26 -1.79 4.83
C GLU A 18 -8.25 -2.15 3.74
N ARG A 19 -8.96 -3.24 3.94
CA ARG A 19 -9.94 -3.73 2.97
C ARG A 19 -11.22 -4.08 3.70
N GLU A 20 -12.33 -3.48 3.28
CA GLU A 20 -13.63 -3.74 3.89
C GLU A 20 -14.03 -5.20 3.67
N GLY A 21 -14.41 -5.88 4.75
CA GLY A 21 -14.86 -7.26 4.68
C GLY A 21 -13.77 -8.29 4.38
N ARG A 22 -12.49 -7.86 4.37
CA ARG A 22 -11.36 -8.73 4.07
C ARG A 22 -10.23 -8.48 5.05
N SER A 23 -9.33 -9.45 5.15
CA SER A 23 -8.15 -9.27 5.98
C SER A 23 -7.24 -8.20 5.37
N PRO A 24 -6.65 -7.34 6.20
CA PRO A 24 -5.76 -6.31 5.69
C PRO A 24 -4.45 -6.91 5.16
N VAL A 25 -3.83 -6.19 4.25
CA VAL A 25 -2.48 -6.53 3.77
C VAL A 25 -1.50 -5.74 4.62
N VAL A 26 -0.57 -6.42 5.26
CA VAL A 26 0.40 -5.79 6.16
C VAL A 26 1.80 -5.95 5.59
N TYR A 27 2.49 -4.84 5.45
CA TYR A 27 3.88 -4.83 5.02
C TYR A 27 4.76 -4.30 6.16
N LYS A 28 5.85 -5.02 6.42
CA LYS A 28 6.85 -4.59 7.40
C LYS A 28 8.21 -4.51 6.72
N GLY A 29 8.83 -3.37 6.80
CA GLY A 29 10.13 -3.16 6.19
C GLY A 29 10.47 -1.68 6.13
N ILE A 30 11.69 -1.39 5.71
CA ILE A 30 12.17 0.00 5.59
C ILE A 30 11.61 0.61 4.32
N ILE A 31 10.95 1.75 4.47
CA ILE A 31 10.34 2.47 3.35
C ILE A 31 11.03 3.82 3.21
N ASN A 32 11.74 4.00 2.11
CA ASN A 32 12.34 5.29 1.77
C ASN A 32 11.47 6.05 0.78
N ASP A 33 10.69 5.33 -0.01
CA ASP A 33 9.81 5.92 -1.00
C ASP A 33 8.58 5.04 -1.13
N LEU A 34 7.41 5.65 -1.13
CA LEU A 34 6.15 4.94 -1.25
C LEU A 34 5.28 5.66 -2.28
N LYS A 35 4.87 4.93 -3.30
CA LYS A 35 3.95 5.45 -4.31
C LYS A 35 2.75 4.54 -4.42
N ILE A 36 1.59 5.13 -4.61
CA ILE A 36 0.34 4.39 -4.64
C ILE A 36 -0.41 4.70 -5.93
N LEU A 37 -0.82 3.65 -6.62
CA LEU A 37 -1.67 3.77 -7.80
C LEU A 37 -3.02 3.17 -7.45
N ARG A 38 -4.06 3.97 -7.58
CA ARG A 38 -5.43 3.53 -7.32
C ARG A 38 -6.19 3.45 -8.62
N ASP A 39 -6.83 2.31 -8.87
CA ASP A 39 -7.68 2.13 -10.05
C ASP A 39 -8.95 1.42 -9.61
N GLY A 40 -10.00 2.21 -9.33
CA GLY A 40 -11.25 1.68 -8.82
C GLY A 40 -11.06 0.93 -7.52
N TYR A 41 -11.29 -0.37 -7.53
CA TYR A 41 -11.15 -1.22 -6.36
C TYR A 41 -9.78 -1.88 -6.25
N ILE A 42 -8.86 -1.54 -7.16
CA ILE A 42 -7.51 -2.09 -7.13
C ILE A 42 -6.55 -1.01 -6.67
N VAL A 43 -5.72 -1.35 -5.70
CA VAL A 43 -4.66 -0.46 -5.24
C VAL A 43 -3.32 -1.16 -5.41
N GLU A 44 -2.35 -0.43 -5.95
CA GLU A 44 -0.99 -0.94 -6.08
C GLU A 44 -0.06 -0.02 -5.30
N VAL A 45 0.81 -0.63 -4.51
CA VAL A 45 1.76 0.11 -3.69
C VAL A 45 3.16 -0.24 -4.14
N PHE A 46 3.90 0.77 -4.57
CA PHE A 46 5.28 0.62 -5.02
C PHE A 46 6.21 1.08 -3.91
N VAL A 47 7.00 0.15 -3.41
CA VAL A 47 7.90 0.41 -2.29
C VAL A 47 9.32 0.61 -2.81
N ASN A 48 9.95 1.69 -2.36
CA ASN A 48 11.36 1.99 -2.66
C ASN A 48 11.67 1.94 -4.16
N GLY A 49 10.91 2.74 -4.93
CA GLY A 49 11.14 2.85 -6.36
C GLY A 49 10.73 1.61 -7.15
N GLY A 50 9.86 0.77 -6.57
CA GLY A 50 9.38 -0.42 -7.24
C GLY A 50 10.18 -1.68 -6.95
N GLU A 51 11.06 -1.64 -5.96
CA GLU A 51 11.76 -2.85 -5.53
C GLU A 51 10.79 -3.93 -5.07
N GLU A 52 9.68 -3.50 -4.46
CA GLU A 52 8.59 -4.39 -4.08
C GLU A 52 7.28 -3.75 -4.50
N ILE A 53 6.37 -4.55 -5.00
CA ILE A 53 5.06 -4.08 -5.46
C ILE A 53 4.00 -4.95 -4.82
N TYR A 54 3.03 -4.30 -4.19
CA TYR A 54 1.89 -4.98 -3.58
C TYR A 54 0.62 -4.54 -4.25
N THR A 55 -0.19 -5.50 -4.66
CA THR A 55 -1.47 -5.25 -5.32
C THR A 55 -2.57 -5.82 -4.46
N ALA A 56 -3.59 -5.05 -4.20
CA ALA A 56 -4.73 -5.49 -3.41
C ALA A 56 -6.05 -5.12 -4.06
N LEU A 57 -7.01 -6.02 -3.95
CA LEU A 57 -8.38 -5.77 -4.33
C LEU A 57 -9.14 -5.33 -3.08
N LEU A 58 -9.72 -4.15 -3.14
CA LEU A 58 -10.44 -3.56 -2.00
C LEU A 58 -11.87 -4.04 -1.90
#